data_91f6a7cbbf823a4ae0b5f0c42f2c763b
#
_entry.id   91f6a7cbbf823a4ae0b5f0c42f2c763b
#
_cell.length_a   1.000
_cell.length_b   1.000
_cell.length_c   1.000
_cell.angle_alpha   90.00
_cell.angle_beta   90.00
_cell.angle_gamma   90.00
#
_symmetry.space_group_name_H-M   'P 1'
#
loop_
_entity.id
_entity.type
_entity.pdbx_description
1 polymer ?
#
loop_
_entity_poly.entity_id
_entity_poly.type
_entity_poly.pdbx_seq_one_letter_code
_entity_poly.pdbx_strand_id
1 'polypeptide(L)'
;MIRIVIDNLLTEEYCNELIKTGEEIRFTSPTVKTERGEMVRTDIRNNGRVIIDSVELAEQLFDMFKDQLPQNIDGWKLKGLNEQLKIYKYDVGQQFKMHKDVPFIRNERERSILTMLIYLNEGYVGGETYFMDGPIVPGTGKAVIFQQNVMHAGMIINEGIKYAIRTDVMYERV
;
A
#
# COMPACT_ATOMS: atom_id res chain seq x y z
N MET A 1 -0.55 13.60 -12.96
CA MET A 1 -0.34 12.71 -11.79
C MET A 1 -1.69 12.19 -11.34
N ILE A 2 -1.85 10.86 -11.25
CA ILE A 2 -3.07 10.23 -10.73
C ILE A 2 -2.88 10.02 -9.24
N ARG A 3 -3.80 10.57 -8.42
CA ARG A 3 -3.92 10.30 -6.98
C ARG A 3 -5.40 10.40 -6.61
N ILE A 4 -5.94 9.34 -6.07
CA ILE A 4 -7.35 9.19 -5.68
C ILE A 4 -7.36 8.90 -4.18
N VAL A 5 -8.20 9.62 -3.45
CA VAL A 5 -8.43 9.42 -2.01
C VAL A 5 -9.88 9.03 -1.82
N ILE A 6 -10.11 7.93 -1.12
CA ILE A 6 -11.45 7.42 -0.82
C ILE A 6 -11.56 7.31 0.70
N ASP A 7 -12.43 8.11 1.29
CA ASP A 7 -12.71 8.04 2.72
C ASP A 7 -13.67 6.86 3.00
N ASN A 8 -13.46 6.20 4.14
CA ASN A 8 -14.33 5.12 4.64
C ASN A 8 -14.57 3.98 3.62
N LEU A 9 -13.53 3.60 2.86
CA LEU A 9 -13.63 2.47 1.94
C LEU A 9 -13.87 1.15 2.68
N LEU A 10 -13.19 0.96 3.82
CA LEU A 10 -13.39 -0.19 4.71
C LEU A 10 -14.06 0.26 6.02
N THR A 11 -14.88 -0.62 6.58
CA THR A 11 -15.41 -0.43 7.94
C THR A 11 -14.31 -0.65 8.99
N GLU A 12 -14.50 -0.11 10.19
CA GLU A 12 -13.58 -0.32 11.30
C GLU A 12 -13.46 -1.80 11.67
N GLU A 13 -14.59 -2.56 11.66
CA GLU A 13 -14.57 -4.00 11.90
C GLU A 13 -13.68 -4.72 10.91
N TYR A 14 -13.81 -4.43 9.61
CA TYR A 14 -13.01 -5.08 8.57
C TYR A 14 -11.51 -4.72 8.70
N CYS A 15 -11.21 -3.48 9.03
CA CYS A 15 -9.84 -3.07 9.33
C CYS A 15 -9.25 -3.84 10.52
N ASN A 16 -10.01 -4.02 11.60
CA ASN A 16 -9.60 -4.76 12.79
C ASN A 16 -9.35 -6.25 12.48
N GLU A 17 -10.17 -6.87 11.63
CA GLU A 17 -9.93 -8.25 11.15
C GLU A 17 -8.62 -8.38 10.40
N LEU A 18 -8.29 -7.43 9.50
CA LEU A 18 -7.02 -7.42 8.78
C LEU A 18 -5.82 -7.22 9.71
N ILE A 19 -5.93 -6.34 10.69
CA ILE A 19 -4.89 -6.15 11.72
C ILE A 19 -4.66 -7.44 12.49
N LYS A 20 -5.73 -8.08 12.98
CA LYS A 20 -5.67 -9.35 13.70
C LYS A 20 -4.98 -10.43 12.87
N THR A 21 -5.36 -10.58 11.61
CA THR A 21 -4.72 -11.51 10.67
C THR A 21 -3.21 -11.24 10.56
N GLY A 22 -2.80 -9.98 10.43
CA GLY A 22 -1.39 -9.61 10.39
C GLY A 22 -0.63 -9.98 11.67
N GLU A 23 -1.22 -9.75 12.84
CA GLU A 23 -0.59 -10.10 14.12
C GLU A 23 -0.49 -11.64 14.32
N GLU A 24 -1.48 -12.40 13.88
CA GLU A 24 -1.46 -13.88 13.92
C GLU A 24 -0.34 -14.48 13.04
N ILE A 25 -0.09 -13.92 11.85
CA ILE A 25 0.97 -14.37 10.94
C ILE A 25 2.36 -13.96 11.44
N ARG A 26 2.47 -12.90 12.21
CA ARG A 26 3.69 -12.25 12.74
C ARG A 26 4.46 -11.42 11.72
N PHE A 27 4.69 -10.17 12.07
CA PHE A 27 5.43 -9.21 11.25
C PHE A 27 6.94 -9.52 11.22
N THR A 28 7.52 -9.36 10.03
CA THR A 28 8.96 -9.49 9.78
C THR A 28 9.52 -8.22 9.16
N SER A 29 10.84 -8.00 9.25
CA SER A 29 11.49 -6.88 8.59
C SER A 29 11.37 -7.01 7.06
N PRO A 30 10.88 -5.99 6.35
CA PRO A 30 10.76 -6.04 4.90
C PRO A 30 12.10 -5.84 4.22
N THR A 31 12.24 -6.42 3.02
CA THR A 31 13.35 -6.14 2.12
C THR A 31 13.08 -4.91 1.26
N VAL A 32 14.15 -4.30 0.74
CA VAL A 32 14.13 -3.24 -0.27
C VAL A 32 14.81 -3.79 -1.52
N LYS A 33 14.23 -3.56 -2.70
CA LYS A 33 14.88 -3.90 -3.97
C LYS A 33 16.05 -2.95 -4.21
N THR A 34 17.22 -3.50 -4.47
CA THR A 34 18.45 -2.77 -4.82
C THR A 34 19.03 -3.35 -6.11
N GLU A 35 20.03 -2.68 -6.68
CA GLU A 35 20.77 -3.22 -7.85
C GLU A 35 21.44 -4.57 -7.57
N ARG A 36 21.67 -4.90 -6.29
CA ARG A 36 22.27 -6.17 -5.83
C ARG A 36 21.21 -7.20 -5.40
N GLY A 37 19.94 -6.98 -5.70
CA GLY A 37 18.82 -7.81 -5.29
C GLY A 37 18.05 -7.26 -4.08
N GLU A 38 17.27 -8.12 -3.45
CA GLU A 38 16.49 -7.72 -2.25
C GLU A 38 17.37 -7.79 -1.01
N MET A 39 17.38 -6.68 -0.24
CA MET A 39 18.15 -6.55 0.99
C MET A 39 17.33 -5.88 2.09
N VAL A 40 17.59 -6.27 3.34
CA VAL A 40 17.05 -5.51 4.50
C VAL A 40 17.88 -4.24 4.65
N ARG A 41 17.21 -3.08 4.54
CA ARG A 41 17.81 -1.74 4.65
C ARG A 41 17.02 -0.92 5.67
N THR A 42 17.31 -1.16 6.94
CA THR A 42 16.63 -0.49 8.08
C THR A 42 16.85 1.01 8.11
N ASP A 43 17.87 1.50 7.43
CA ASP A 43 18.15 2.93 7.22
C ASP A 43 17.18 3.60 6.23
N ILE A 44 16.52 2.81 5.36
CA ILE A 44 15.52 3.28 4.39
C ILE A 44 14.12 2.97 4.88
N ARG A 45 13.92 1.74 5.38
CA ARG A 45 12.64 1.19 5.80
C ARG A 45 12.83 0.25 6.97
N ASN A 46 12.17 0.51 8.09
CA ASN A 46 12.35 -0.24 9.32
C ASN A 46 11.03 -0.73 9.98
N ASN A 47 9.92 -0.66 9.25
CA ASN A 47 8.61 -1.17 9.72
C ASN A 47 8.52 -2.70 9.62
N GLY A 48 7.51 -3.28 10.26
CA GLY A 48 7.13 -4.69 10.07
C GLY A 48 6.29 -4.92 8.82
N ARG A 49 6.39 -6.12 8.24
CA ARG A 49 5.60 -6.54 7.08
C ARG A 49 5.12 -7.98 7.20
N VAL A 50 3.86 -8.21 6.81
CA VAL A 50 3.27 -9.52 6.54
C VAL A 50 2.83 -9.54 5.07
N ILE A 51 2.97 -10.67 4.40
CA ILE A 51 2.48 -10.89 3.03
C ILE A 51 1.34 -11.90 3.10
N ILE A 52 0.22 -11.57 2.48
CA ILE A 52 -0.94 -12.44 2.30
C ILE A 52 -1.13 -12.63 0.80
N ASP A 53 -0.98 -13.85 0.32
CA ASP A 53 -1.30 -14.22 -1.05
C ASP A 53 -2.76 -14.70 -1.09
N SER A 54 -3.68 -13.86 -1.60
CA SER A 54 -5.10 -14.16 -1.67
C SER A 54 -5.75 -13.47 -2.86
N VAL A 55 -6.13 -14.26 -3.85
CA VAL A 55 -6.92 -13.80 -5.00
C VAL A 55 -8.29 -13.32 -4.54
N GLU A 56 -8.95 -14.06 -3.64
CA GLU A 56 -10.27 -13.71 -3.12
C GLU A 56 -10.28 -12.35 -2.41
N LEU A 57 -9.32 -12.10 -1.52
CA LEU A 57 -9.21 -10.81 -0.83
C LEU A 57 -8.91 -9.67 -1.80
N ALA A 58 -8.05 -9.91 -2.81
CA ALA A 58 -7.75 -8.93 -3.84
C ALA A 58 -9.00 -8.57 -4.66
N GLU A 59 -9.80 -9.57 -5.06
CA GLU A 59 -11.05 -9.37 -5.80
C GLU A 59 -12.10 -8.62 -4.96
N GLN A 60 -12.29 -9.02 -3.71
CA GLN A 60 -13.22 -8.35 -2.79
C GLN A 60 -12.86 -6.86 -2.60
N LEU A 61 -11.59 -6.55 -2.36
CA LEU A 61 -11.14 -5.16 -2.23
C LEU A 61 -11.30 -4.39 -3.54
N PHE A 62 -10.94 -5.00 -4.67
CA PHE A 62 -11.05 -4.38 -5.99
C PHE A 62 -12.48 -3.97 -6.32
N ASP A 63 -13.45 -4.85 -6.07
CA ASP A 63 -14.86 -4.61 -6.34
C ASP A 63 -15.43 -3.38 -5.59
N MET A 64 -14.85 -3.02 -4.45
CA MET A 64 -15.30 -1.87 -3.65
C MET A 64 -15.00 -0.51 -4.32
N PHE A 65 -13.99 -0.43 -5.20
CA PHE A 65 -13.56 0.88 -5.74
C PHE A 65 -13.13 0.88 -7.21
N LYS A 66 -13.24 -0.23 -7.93
CA LYS A 66 -12.82 -0.36 -9.34
C LYS A 66 -13.39 0.71 -10.26
N ASP A 67 -14.64 1.15 -10.01
CA ASP A 67 -15.32 2.16 -10.81
C ASP A 67 -14.74 3.58 -10.62
N GLN A 68 -13.96 3.79 -9.56
CA GLN A 68 -13.27 5.04 -9.28
C GLN A 68 -11.87 5.08 -9.91
N LEU A 69 -11.40 3.95 -10.48
CA LEU A 69 -10.08 3.86 -11.09
C LEU A 69 -10.11 4.22 -12.58
N PRO A 70 -9.02 4.79 -13.11
CA PRO A 70 -8.84 4.96 -14.54
C PRO A 70 -8.92 3.61 -15.26
N GLN A 71 -9.90 3.45 -16.14
CA GLN A 71 -10.11 2.21 -16.91
C GLN A 71 -9.01 1.98 -17.97
N ASN A 72 -8.29 3.06 -18.35
CA ASN A 72 -7.16 3.00 -19.27
C ASN A 72 -6.11 4.04 -18.88
N ILE A 73 -4.85 3.63 -18.86
CA ILE A 73 -3.68 4.52 -18.67
C ILE A 73 -2.68 4.20 -19.78
N ASP A 74 -2.47 5.13 -20.73
CA ASP A 74 -1.49 5.02 -21.81
C ASP A 74 -1.57 3.68 -22.58
N GLY A 75 -2.79 3.22 -22.87
CA GLY A 75 -3.05 1.98 -23.60
C GLY A 75 -3.02 0.72 -22.75
N TRP A 76 -2.88 0.85 -21.43
CA TRP A 76 -3.03 -0.24 -20.47
C TRP A 76 -4.41 -0.22 -19.87
N LYS A 77 -5.17 -1.30 -20.00
CA LYS A 77 -6.51 -1.46 -19.43
C LYS A 77 -6.44 -1.94 -17.99
N LEU A 78 -7.32 -1.40 -17.16
CA LEU A 78 -7.49 -1.85 -15.77
C LEU A 78 -7.85 -3.34 -15.74
N LYS A 79 -7.14 -4.10 -14.87
CA LYS A 79 -7.34 -5.54 -14.74
C LYS A 79 -7.86 -5.93 -13.36
N GLY A 80 -7.22 -5.46 -12.28
CA GLY A 80 -7.55 -5.87 -10.93
C GLY A 80 -6.50 -5.43 -9.92
N LEU A 81 -6.48 -6.08 -8.77
CA LEU A 81 -5.40 -5.97 -7.79
C LEU A 81 -4.44 -7.16 -7.89
N ASN A 82 -3.19 -6.92 -7.52
CA ASN A 82 -2.23 -7.99 -7.30
C ASN A 82 -2.67 -8.80 -6.05
N GLU A 83 -2.73 -10.12 -6.19
CA GLU A 83 -3.09 -11.07 -5.13
C GLU A 83 -2.13 -11.06 -3.94
N GLN A 84 -0.93 -10.48 -4.11
CA GLN A 84 0.05 -10.33 -3.06
C GLN A 84 -0.20 -9.05 -2.27
N LEU A 85 -0.98 -9.16 -1.19
CA LEU A 85 -1.28 -8.06 -0.28
C LEU A 85 -0.25 -7.99 0.84
N LYS A 86 0.13 -6.79 1.25
CA LYS A 86 1.15 -6.55 2.28
C LYS A 86 0.53 -5.74 3.41
N ILE A 87 0.44 -6.32 4.60
CA ILE A 87 0.07 -5.56 5.80
C ILE A 87 1.37 -5.03 6.41
N TYR A 88 1.37 -3.75 6.72
CA TYR A 88 2.47 -3.04 7.35
C TYR A 88 2.11 -2.65 8.77
N LYS A 89 3.08 -2.79 9.67
CA LYS A 89 3.03 -2.31 11.04
C LYS A 89 4.19 -1.35 11.24
N TYR A 90 3.88 -0.17 11.75
CA TYR A 90 4.88 0.83 12.12
C TYR A 90 4.76 1.12 13.61
N ASP A 91 5.80 0.79 14.36
CA ASP A 91 5.97 1.17 15.76
C ASP A 91 6.62 2.55 15.88
N VAL A 92 6.67 3.12 17.09
CA VAL A 92 7.32 4.42 17.34
C VAL A 92 8.77 4.42 16.83
N GLY A 93 9.14 5.48 16.12
CA GLY A 93 10.45 5.65 15.47
C GLY A 93 10.56 4.98 14.10
N GLN A 94 9.55 4.26 13.65
CA GLN A 94 9.56 3.62 12.34
C GLN A 94 9.00 4.52 11.23
N GLN A 95 9.56 4.35 10.04
CA GLN A 95 9.23 5.15 8.85
C GLN A 95 9.58 4.39 7.56
N PHE A 96 9.12 4.92 6.45
CA PHE A 96 9.64 4.58 5.12
C PHE A 96 10.02 5.87 4.41
N LYS A 97 11.32 6.10 4.24
CA LYS A 97 11.85 7.32 3.64
C LYS A 97 11.35 7.55 2.22
N MET A 98 11.57 8.77 1.73
CA MET A 98 11.16 9.19 0.39
C MET A 98 11.64 8.23 -0.69
N HIS A 99 10.72 7.67 -1.46
CA HIS A 99 10.98 6.68 -2.51
C HIS A 99 9.90 6.71 -3.60
N LYS A 100 10.12 5.94 -4.64
CA LYS A 100 9.11 5.56 -5.62
C LYS A 100 8.85 4.07 -5.48
N ASP A 101 7.61 3.65 -5.72
CA ASP A 101 7.29 2.24 -5.80
C ASP A 101 7.85 1.62 -7.09
N VAL A 102 8.30 0.39 -6.98
CA VAL A 102 8.76 -0.39 -8.15
C VAL A 102 7.57 -1.15 -8.71
N PRO A 103 7.26 -0.99 -10.01
CA PRO A 103 6.20 -1.76 -10.64
C PRO A 103 6.38 -3.27 -10.50
N PHE A 104 5.30 -3.97 -10.20
CA PHE A 104 5.24 -5.42 -10.33
C PHE A 104 4.99 -5.77 -11.81
N ILE A 105 5.89 -6.53 -12.42
CA ILE A 105 5.78 -6.97 -13.82
C ILE A 105 5.52 -8.47 -13.79
N ARG A 106 4.31 -8.88 -14.18
CA ARG A 106 3.94 -10.29 -14.29
C ARG A 106 4.46 -10.91 -15.58
N ASN A 107 4.32 -10.16 -16.68
CA ASN A 107 4.81 -10.51 -18.00
C ASN A 107 4.83 -9.25 -18.91
N GLU A 108 5.12 -9.41 -20.21
CA GLU A 108 5.18 -8.29 -21.17
C GLU A 108 3.84 -7.56 -21.37
N ARG A 109 2.72 -8.21 -21.04
CA ARG A 109 1.35 -7.68 -21.22
C ARG A 109 0.65 -7.35 -19.91
N GLU A 110 1.27 -7.59 -18.74
CA GLU A 110 0.62 -7.36 -17.46
C GLU A 110 1.61 -6.80 -16.44
N ARG A 111 1.26 -5.64 -15.88
CA ARG A 111 2.06 -4.92 -14.88
C ARG A 111 1.20 -4.07 -13.98
N SER A 112 1.75 -3.69 -12.84
CA SER A 112 1.15 -2.63 -12.02
C SER A 112 1.54 -1.24 -12.51
N ILE A 113 0.62 -0.28 -12.33
CA ILE A 113 0.83 1.15 -12.64
C ILE A 113 0.53 2.01 -11.41
N LEU A 114 -0.44 1.61 -10.59
CA LEU A 114 -0.80 2.33 -9.38
C LEU A 114 -0.51 1.46 -8.15
N THR A 115 -0.28 2.13 -7.03
CA THR A 115 -0.27 1.55 -5.68
C THR A 115 -1.61 1.86 -5.02
N MET A 116 -2.19 0.87 -4.35
CA MET A 116 -3.28 1.03 -3.39
C MET A 116 -2.71 0.92 -1.97
N LEU A 117 -3.01 1.89 -1.12
CA LEU A 117 -2.71 1.90 0.30
C LEU A 117 -4.00 2.19 1.06
N ILE A 118 -4.34 1.37 2.06
CA ILE A 118 -5.47 1.62 2.96
C ILE A 118 -4.94 1.69 4.38
N TYR A 119 -5.29 2.77 5.12
CA TYR A 119 -5.01 2.88 6.54
C TYR A 119 -6.00 2.01 7.32
N LEU A 120 -5.50 1.13 8.17
CA LEU A 120 -6.32 0.19 8.92
C LEU A 120 -6.69 0.71 10.31
N ASN A 121 -6.02 1.75 10.78
CA ASN A 121 -6.33 2.41 12.06
C ASN A 121 -5.93 3.88 12.02
N GLU A 122 -6.32 4.58 13.06
CA GLU A 122 -5.95 5.95 13.39
C GLU A 122 -5.57 6.04 14.88
N GLY A 123 -5.41 7.25 15.43
CA GLY A 123 -5.07 7.44 16.86
C GLY A 123 -3.58 7.37 17.16
N TYR A 124 -2.73 7.33 16.15
CA TYR A 124 -1.27 7.49 16.26
C TYR A 124 -0.85 8.91 15.84
N VAL A 125 0.33 9.35 16.25
CA VAL A 125 0.90 10.66 15.90
C VAL A 125 2.02 10.49 14.89
N GLY A 126 2.00 11.27 13.81
CA GLY A 126 2.88 11.09 12.65
C GLY A 126 2.35 10.05 11.68
N GLY A 127 3.21 9.43 10.90
CA GLY A 127 2.88 8.32 10.00
C GLY A 127 2.03 8.68 8.79
N GLU A 128 1.88 9.95 8.45
CA GLU A 128 1.21 10.40 7.24
C GLU A 128 1.91 9.85 5.99
N THR A 129 1.16 9.61 4.93
CA THR A 129 1.76 9.41 3.61
C THR A 129 2.03 10.77 2.99
N TYR A 130 3.30 11.14 2.92
CA TYR A 130 3.73 12.44 2.43
C TYR A 130 4.07 12.38 0.95
N PHE A 131 3.45 13.26 0.17
CA PHE A 131 3.77 13.54 -1.22
C PHE A 131 4.41 14.93 -1.34
N MET A 132 5.03 15.23 -2.49
CA MET A 132 5.71 16.53 -2.69
C MET A 132 4.79 17.75 -2.59
N ASP A 133 3.49 17.57 -2.76
CA ASP A 133 2.43 18.58 -2.66
C ASP A 133 1.67 18.54 -1.30
N GLY A 134 2.13 17.71 -0.37
CA GLY A 134 1.63 17.66 1.00
C GLY A 134 1.26 16.26 1.50
N PRO A 135 0.94 16.14 2.79
CA PRO A 135 0.58 14.88 3.42
C PRO A 135 -0.87 14.48 3.14
N ILE A 136 -1.10 13.17 3.14
CA ILE A 136 -2.43 12.59 3.31
C ILE A 136 -2.60 12.25 4.78
N VAL A 137 -3.58 12.88 5.42
CA VAL A 137 -3.93 12.58 6.81
C VAL A 137 -4.59 11.21 6.88
N PRO A 138 -4.06 10.30 7.72
CA PRO A 138 -4.65 8.98 7.91
C PRO A 138 -6.08 9.04 8.46
N GLY A 139 -6.83 7.97 8.22
CA GLY A 139 -8.15 7.72 8.81
C GLY A 139 -8.47 6.25 8.65
N THR A 140 -9.13 5.64 9.61
CA THR A 140 -9.50 4.22 9.55
C THR A 140 -10.34 3.93 8.30
N GLY A 141 -9.93 2.94 7.51
CA GLY A 141 -10.59 2.56 6.26
C GLY A 141 -10.37 3.51 5.08
N LYS A 142 -9.59 4.58 5.22
CA LYS A 142 -9.26 5.50 4.13
C LYS A 142 -8.26 4.87 3.18
N ALA A 143 -8.58 4.90 1.88
CA ALA A 143 -7.69 4.44 0.82
C ALA A 143 -7.03 5.60 0.07
N VAL A 144 -5.79 5.40 -0.34
CA VAL A 144 -5.04 6.28 -1.24
C VAL A 144 -4.51 5.44 -2.38
N ILE A 145 -4.92 5.78 -3.60
CA ILE A 145 -4.45 5.10 -4.82
C ILE A 145 -3.65 6.13 -5.63
N PHE A 146 -2.42 5.79 -6.00
CA PHE A 146 -1.53 6.73 -6.66
C PHE A 146 -0.57 6.05 -7.65
N GLN A 147 -0.05 6.82 -8.60
CA GLN A 147 0.94 6.33 -9.56
C GLN A 147 2.24 5.93 -8.87
N GLN A 148 2.78 4.75 -9.20
CA GLN A 148 3.98 4.19 -8.56
C GLN A 148 5.25 5.02 -8.78
N ASN A 149 5.32 5.77 -9.87
CA ASN A 149 6.46 6.65 -10.18
C ASN A 149 6.46 7.98 -9.41
N VAL A 150 5.48 8.21 -8.53
CA VAL A 150 5.40 9.42 -7.70
C VAL A 150 6.24 9.26 -6.44
N MET A 151 7.07 10.27 -6.14
CA MET A 151 7.86 10.33 -4.90
C MET A 151 6.93 10.49 -3.68
N HIS A 152 7.07 9.59 -2.72
CA HIS A 152 6.30 9.63 -1.47
C HIS A 152 7.07 9.00 -0.31
N ALA A 153 6.61 9.25 0.91
CA ALA A 153 7.18 8.71 2.15
C ALA A 153 6.08 8.30 3.13
N GLY A 154 6.34 7.29 3.94
CA GLY A 154 5.63 7.07 5.19
C GLY A 154 6.38 7.76 6.32
N MET A 155 5.82 8.85 6.84
CA MET A 155 6.44 9.66 7.88
C MET A 155 6.66 8.87 9.16
N ILE A 156 7.59 9.35 9.98
CA ILE A 156 7.93 8.69 11.26
C ILE A 156 6.73 8.65 12.20
N ILE A 157 6.56 7.52 12.90
CA ILE A 157 5.60 7.41 13.98
C ILE A 157 6.22 8.01 15.25
N ASN A 158 5.54 8.99 15.83
CA ASN A 158 5.97 9.63 17.06
C ASN A 158 5.29 9.00 18.28
N GLU A 159 4.02 8.59 18.16
CA GLU A 159 3.24 7.92 19.20
C GLU A 159 2.28 6.90 18.60
N GLY A 160 2.02 5.82 19.34
CA GLY A 160 1.08 4.78 18.93
C GLY A 160 1.65 3.80 17.92
N ILE A 161 0.77 3.08 17.24
CA ILE A 161 1.10 2.07 16.22
C ILE A 161 0.23 2.32 14.99
N LYS A 162 0.83 2.33 13.82
CA LYS A 162 0.13 2.43 12.54
C LYS A 162 0.08 1.08 11.86
N TYR A 163 -1.11 0.72 11.38
CA TYR A 163 -1.31 -0.39 10.45
C TYR A 163 -1.83 0.11 9.09
N ALA A 164 -1.37 -0.50 8.03
CA ALA A 164 -1.86 -0.22 6.68
C ALA A 164 -1.77 -1.48 5.82
N ILE A 165 -2.69 -1.67 4.89
CA ILE A 165 -2.59 -2.70 3.85
C ILE A 165 -2.24 -2.05 2.51
N ARG A 166 -1.35 -2.68 1.76
CA ARG A 166 -0.89 -2.21 0.46
C ARG A 166 -0.87 -3.35 -0.54
N THR A 167 -1.34 -3.08 -1.75
CA THR A 167 -1.08 -3.92 -2.92
C THR A 167 -0.95 -3.05 -4.17
N ASP A 168 -0.74 -3.70 -5.32
CA ASP A 168 -0.55 -3.05 -6.61
C ASP A 168 -1.83 -3.13 -7.43
N VAL A 169 -2.19 -2.04 -8.13
CA VAL A 169 -3.28 -2.04 -9.12
C VAL A 169 -2.71 -2.45 -10.47
N MET A 170 -3.22 -3.57 -10.98
CA MET A 170 -2.74 -4.24 -12.17
C MET A 170 -3.47 -3.74 -13.42
N TYR A 171 -2.69 -3.61 -14.48
CA TYR A 171 -3.14 -3.23 -15.81
C TYR A 171 -2.60 -4.21 -16.84
N GLU A 172 -3.32 -4.40 -17.95
CA GLU A 172 -2.92 -5.27 -19.05
C GLU A 172 -2.99 -4.58 -20.42
N ARG A 173 -2.15 -5.02 -21.33
CA ARG A 173 -2.25 -4.70 -22.76
C ARG A 173 -2.89 -5.85 -23.51
N VAL A 174 -3.94 -5.55 -24.25
CA VAL A 174 -4.65 -6.49 -25.12
C VAL A 174 -3.95 -6.57 -26.47
#